data_93af001fa9384d03e78ced4ed2241e6d
#
_entry.id   93af001fa9384d03e78ced4ed2241e6d
#
_cell.length_a   1.000
_cell.length_b   1.000
_cell.length_c   1.000
_cell.angle_alpha   90.00
_cell.angle_beta   90.00
_cell.angle_gamma   90.00
#
_symmetry.space_group_name_H-M   'P 1'
#
loop_
_entity.id
_entity.type
_entity.pdbx_description
1 polymer ?
#
loop_
_entity_poly.entity_id
_entity_poly.type
_entity_poly.pdbx_seq_one_letter_code
_entity_poly.pdbx_strand_id
1 'polypeptide(L)'
;NSMVMENITIEKMEIKRFNALLMRTIVGMLFMGVLMWETFCLDTGRKGFLGETWYIFAFAVLLYVVVAIRASDILERIKKDKKLMGALDSEIYSDYNSKGLTAGFYAAMQMGLLVYCFGDFFNLSVRMGALVIVVVAMLFSEIRRILLNNPYKDGK
;
A
#
# COMPACT_ATOMS: atom_id res chain seq x y z
N ASN A 1 -37.13 3.52 -11.49
CA ASN A 1 -35.94 3.99 -12.25
C ASN A 1 -34.88 4.71 -11.36
N SER A 2 -35.25 5.42 -10.27
CA SER A 2 -34.28 6.12 -9.42
C SER A 2 -33.40 5.16 -8.60
N MET A 3 -33.97 4.11 -8.02
CA MET A 3 -33.22 3.10 -7.24
C MET A 3 -32.17 2.34 -8.06
N VAL A 4 -32.48 2.01 -9.31
CA VAL A 4 -31.54 1.29 -10.20
C VAL A 4 -30.37 2.20 -10.56
N MET A 5 -30.61 3.47 -10.85
CA MET A 5 -29.55 4.45 -11.12
C MET A 5 -28.68 4.73 -9.90
N GLU A 6 -29.24 4.71 -8.70
CA GLU A 6 -28.52 4.91 -7.45
C GLU A 6 -27.59 3.74 -7.15
N ASN A 7 -28.04 2.50 -7.32
CA ASN A 7 -27.21 1.31 -7.15
C ASN A 7 -26.05 1.24 -8.13
N ILE A 8 -26.27 1.61 -9.40
CA ILE A 8 -25.19 1.69 -10.41
C ILE A 8 -24.15 2.74 -10.04
N THR A 9 -24.55 3.84 -9.41
CA THR A 9 -23.63 4.89 -8.98
C THR A 9 -22.77 4.45 -7.81
N ILE A 10 -23.36 3.74 -6.85
CA ILE A 10 -22.66 3.20 -5.67
C ILE A 10 -21.61 2.16 -6.11
N GLU A 11 -22.00 1.20 -6.94
CA GLU A 11 -21.11 0.16 -7.47
C GLU A 11 -19.90 0.75 -8.22
N LYS A 12 -20.14 1.76 -9.08
CA LYS A 12 -19.07 2.47 -9.77
C LYS A 12 -18.09 3.16 -8.81
N MET A 13 -18.60 3.70 -7.71
CA MET A 13 -17.75 4.38 -6.71
C MET A 13 -16.94 3.38 -5.87
N GLU A 14 -17.49 2.20 -5.55
CA GLU A 14 -16.75 1.11 -4.92
C GLU A 14 -15.59 0.64 -5.79
N ILE A 15 -15.85 0.37 -7.07
CA ILE A 15 -14.80 -0.02 -8.03
C ILE A 15 -13.73 1.07 -8.14
N LYS A 16 -14.13 2.34 -8.23
CA LYS A 16 -13.19 3.46 -8.32
C LYS A 16 -12.31 3.57 -7.08
N ARG A 17 -12.90 3.38 -5.90
CA ARG A 17 -12.17 3.36 -4.63
C ARG A 17 -11.19 2.20 -4.56
N PHE A 18 -11.64 0.98 -4.91
CA PHE A 18 -10.79 -0.21 -4.95
C PHE A 18 -9.61 -0.01 -5.90
N ASN A 19 -9.85 0.49 -7.11
CA ASN A 19 -8.79 0.77 -8.07
C ASN A 19 -7.79 1.83 -7.57
N ALA A 20 -8.26 2.86 -6.86
CA ALA A 20 -7.39 3.87 -6.27
C ALA A 20 -6.48 3.27 -5.17
N LEU A 21 -7.02 2.39 -4.32
CA LEU A 21 -6.26 1.67 -3.31
C LEU A 21 -5.24 0.73 -3.96
N LEU A 22 -5.65 -0.02 -4.97
CA LEU A 22 -4.78 -0.93 -5.72
C LEU A 22 -3.61 -0.20 -6.38
N MET A 23 -3.88 0.90 -7.09
CA MET A 23 -2.85 1.72 -7.73
C MET A 23 -1.87 2.30 -6.71
N ARG A 24 -2.36 2.81 -5.58
CA ARG A 24 -1.51 3.31 -4.50
C ARG A 24 -0.58 2.21 -3.98
N THR A 25 -1.12 1.01 -3.78
CA THR A 25 -0.33 -0.14 -3.30
C THR A 25 0.74 -0.55 -4.30
N ILE A 26 0.39 -0.69 -5.59
CA ILE A 26 1.35 -1.06 -6.64
C ILE A 26 2.49 -0.04 -6.72
N VAL A 27 2.17 1.25 -6.78
CA VAL A 27 3.19 2.31 -6.87
C VAL A 27 4.02 2.38 -5.58
N GLY A 28 3.41 2.19 -4.42
CA GLY A 28 4.10 2.10 -3.14
C GLY A 28 5.10 0.95 -3.11
N MET A 29 4.71 -0.23 -3.60
CA MET A 29 5.61 -1.40 -3.67
C MET A 29 6.75 -1.20 -4.67
N LEU A 30 6.49 -0.58 -5.82
CA LEU A 30 7.55 -0.21 -6.76
C LEU A 30 8.57 0.75 -6.13
N PHE A 31 8.08 1.76 -5.41
CA PHE A 31 8.93 2.69 -4.68
C PHE A 31 9.78 1.98 -3.61
N MET A 32 9.19 1.08 -2.83
CA MET A 32 9.93 0.28 -1.85
C MET A 32 10.96 -0.65 -2.52
N GLY A 33 10.66 -1.20 -3.69
CA GLY A 33 11.61 -1.97 -4.50
C GLY A 33 12.83 -1.14 -4.91
N VAL A 34 12.61 0.11 -5.33
CA VAL A 34 13.70 1.05 -5.65
C VAL A 34 14.56 1.35 -4.42
N LEU A 35 13.94 1.57 -3.26
CA LEU A 35 14.66 1.79 -2.00
C LEU A 35 15.49 0.56 -1.58
N MET A 36 14.94 -0.64 -1.71
CA MET A 36 15.67 -1.88 -1.42
C MET A 36 16.88 -2.05 -2.34
N TRP A 37 16.71 -1.79 -3.63
CA TRP A 37 17.81 -1.84 -4.60
C TRP A 37 18.91 -0.83 -4.25
N GLU A 38 18.53 0.42 -3.93
CA GLU A 38 19.49 1.45 -3.54
C GLU A 38 20.26 1.07 -2.29
N THR A 39 19.56 0.55 -1.27
CA THR A 39 20.20 0.07 -0.03
C THR A 39 21.18 -1.06 -0.31
N PHE A 40 20.79 -2.01 -1.16
CA PHE A 40 21.67 -3.10 -1.58
C PHE A 40 22.92 -2.58 -2.31
N CYS A 41 22.77 -1.62 -3.19
CA CYS A 41 23.91 -1.02 -3.90
C CYS A 41 24.86 -0.29 -2.93
N LEU A 42 24.32 0.45 -1.96
CA LEU A 42 25.11 1.11 -0.92
C LEU A 42 25.90 0.11 -0.07
N ASP A 43 25.26 -0.98 0.34
CA ASP A 43 25.88 -2.00 1.18
C ASP A 43 26.96 -2.81 0.45
N THR A 44 26.81 -3.00 -0.86
CA THR A 44 27.76 -3.76 -1.70
C THR A 44 28.80 -2.89 -2.40
N GLY A 45 28.76 -1.57 -2.20
CA GLY A 45 29.65 -0.63 -2.89
C GLY A 45 29.40 -0.53 -4.40
N ARG A 46 28.24 -0.97 -4.87
CA ARG A 46 27.82 -0.84 -6.28
C ARG A 46 27.22 0.54 -6.55
N LYS A 47 27.26 0.97 -7.81
CA LYS A 47 26.58 2.20 -8.24
C LYS A 47 25.07 1.98 -8.19
N GLY A 48 24.37 2.74 -7.34
CA GLY A 48 22.92 2.77 -7.25
C GLY A 48 22.31 3.90 -8.08
N PHE A 49 20.99 4.10 -7.94
CA PHE A 49 20.27 5.17 -8.66
C PHE A 49 20.63 6.58 -8.16
N LEU A 50 21.02 6.74 -6.90
CA LEU A 50 21.38 8.04 -6.33
C LEU A 50 22.69 8.59 -6.89
N GLY A 51 23.51 7.77 -7.59
CA GLY A 51 24.70 8.22 -8.30
C GLY A 51 24.37 8.86 -9.65
N GLU A 52 24.58 8.11 -10.73
CA GLU A 52 24.44 8.63 -12.11
C GLU A 52 22.99 8.76 -12.58
N THR A 53 22.04 8.00 -11.95
CA THR A 53 20.64 7.90 -12.38
C THR A 53 19.65 8.41 -11.31
N TRP A 54 20.05 9.43 -10.55
CA TRP A 54 19.21 10.02 -9.49
C TRP A 54 17.81 10.44 -9.96
N TYR A 55 17.67 10.76 -11.25
CA TYR A 55 16.39 11.12 -11.86
C TYR A 55 15.38 9.97 -11.85
N ILE A 56 15.83 8.69 -11.87
CA ILE A 56 14.94 7.53 -11.75
C ILE A 56 14.32 7.50 -10.34
N PHE A 57 15.14 7.74 -9.32
CA PHE A 57 14.66 7.84 -7.95
C PHE A 57 13.70 9.02 -7.77
N ALA A 58 14.06 10.20 -8.27
CA ALA A 58 13.21 11.39 -8.23
C ALA A 58 11.87 11.16 -8.94
N PHE A 59 11.87 10.48 -10.10
CA PHE A 59 10.65 10.11 -10.82
C PHE A 59 9.78 9.14 -10.01
N ALA A 60 10.38 8.13 -9.38
CA ALA A 60 9.64 7.16 -8.54
C ALA A 60 8.98 7.85 -7.33
N VAL A 61 9.69 8.79 -6.67
CA VAL A 61 9.13 9.61 -5.58
C VAL A 61 7.97 10.45 -6.08
N LEU A 62 8.14 11.16 -7.19
CA LEU A 62 7.12 12.03 -7.76
C LEU A 62 5.87 11.22 -8.16
N LEU A 63 6.05 10.09 -8.80
CA LEU A 63 4.97 9.18 -9.17
C LEU A 63 4.19 8.71 -7.93
N TYR A 64 4.92 8.30 -6.89
CA TYR A 64 4.30 7.87 -5.63
C TYR A 64 3.47 9.01 -5.00
N VAL A 65 4.02 10.22 -4.92
CA VAL A 65 3.34 11.39 -4.35
C VAL A 65 2.06 11.72 -5.15
N VAL A 66 2.13 11.75 -6.48
CA VAL A 66 0.97 12.03 -7.34
C VAL A 66 -0.14 10.99 -7.15
N VAL A 67 0.21 9.70 -7.10
CA VAL A 67 -0.77 8.63 -6.89
C VAL A 67 -1.35 8.67 -5.49
N ALA A 68 -0.54 8.96 -4.47
CA ALA A 68 -1.00 9.11 -3.09
C ALA A 68 -1.98 10.27 -2.93
N ILE A 69 -1.71 11.43 -3.54
CA ILE A 69 -2.61 12.59 -3.55
C ILE A 69 -3.93 12.22 -4.24
N ARG A 70 -3.89 11.64 -5.44
CA ARG A 70 -5.11 11.25 -6.16
C ARG A 70 -5.95 10.23 -5.39
N ALA A 71 -5.33 9.25 -4.76
CA ALA A 71 -6.04 8.28 -3.92
C ALA A 71 -6.70 8.96 -2.72
N SER A 72 -6.00 9.91 -2.08
CA SER A 72 -6.54 10.69 -0.96
C SER A 72 -7.72 11.56 -1.37
N ASP A 73 -7.65 12.23 -2.53
CA ASP A 73 -8.75 13.05 -3.06
C ASP A 73 -10.01 12.22 -3.34
N ILE A 74 -9.85 11.02 -3.88
CA ILE A 74 -10.99 10.13 -4.14
C ILE A 74 -11.63 9.71 -2.80
N LEU A 75 -10.84 9.33 -1.81
CA LEU A 75 -11.33 8.94 -0.49
C LEU A 75 -12.01 10.11 0.23
N GLU A 76 -11.47 11.31 0.10
CA GLU A 76 -12.04 12.52 0.70
C GLU A 76 -13.38 12.92 0.06
N ARG A 77 -13.50 12.79 -1.27
CA ARG A 77 -14.78 13.02 -1.98
C ARG A 77 -15.87 12.06 -1.52
N ILE A 78 -15.53 10.77 -1.34
CA ILE A 78 -16.46 9.77 -0.81
C ILE A 78 -16.90 10.13 0.62
N LYS A 79 -15.98 10.59 1.48
CA LYS A 79 -16.30 11.02 2.85
C LYS A 79 -17.21 12.26 2.91
N LYS A 80 -17.08 13.18 1.97
CA LYS A 80 -17.90 14.41 1.92
C LYS A 80 -19.33 14.16 1.46
N ASP A 81 -19.55 13.11 0.70
CA ASP A 81 -20.89 12.73 0.24
C ASP A 81 -21.55 11.83 1.29
N LYS A 82 -22.41 12.45 2.15
CA LYS A 82 -23.13 11.74 3.21
C LYS A 82 -24.01 10.60 2.70
N LYS A 83 -24.53 10.71 1.49
CA LYS A 83 -25.38 9.70 0.86
C LYS A 83 -24.58 8.48 0.45
N LEU A 84 -23.42 8.68 -0.18
CA LEU A 84 -22.46 7.65 -0.53
C LEU A 84 -21.87 7.00 0.73
N MET A 85 -21.60 7.79 1.77
CA MET A 85 -21.03 7.29 3.01
C MET A 85 -21.98 6.36 3.78
N GLY A 86 -23.29 6.68 3.80
CA GLY A 86 -24.32 5.81 4.39
C GLY A 86 -24.50 4.50 3.62
N ALA A 87 -24.37 4.53 2.28
CA ALA A 87 -24.49 3.35 1.43
C ALA A 87 -23.24 2.47 1.44
N LEU A 88 -22.05 3.08 1.62
CA LEU A 88 -20.75 2.38 1.63
C LEU A 88 -20.34 1.88 3.02
N ASP A 89 -21.18 2.00 4.03
CA ASP A 89 -20.96 1.57 5.42
C ASP A 89 -19.55 1.92 5.96
N SER A 90 -19.42 3.15 6.44
CA SER A 90 -18.14 3.71 6.91
C SER A 90 -17.48 2.93 8.04
N GLU A 91 -18.27 2.19 8.85
CA GLU A 91 -17.78 1.37 9.95
C GLU A 91 -17.03 0.14 9.44
N ILE A 92 -17.57 -0.54 8.42
CA ILE A 92 -16.91 -1.70 7.78
C ILE A 92 -15.55 -1.30 7.22
N TYR A 93 -15.44 -0.15 6.58
CA TYR A 93 -14.17 0.30 6.01
C TYR A 93 -13.14 0.72 7.06
N SER A 94 -13.59 1.29 8.17
CA SER A 94 -12.73 1.55 9.33
C SER A 94 -12.19 0.24 9.91
N ASP A 95 -13.04 -0.77 10.04
CA ASP A 95 -12.67 -2.11 10.50
C ASP A 95 -11.68 -2.79 9.54
N TYR A 96 -11.89 -2.72 8.23
CA TYR A 96 -10.96 -3.27 7.24
C TYR A 96 -9.58 -2.60 7.28
N ASN A 97 -9.55 -1.28 7.48
CA ASN A 97 -8.30 -0.56 7.66
C ASN A 97 -7.57 -0.99 8.93
N SER A 98 -8.28 -1.12 10.04
CA SER A 98 -7.73 -1.61 11.30
C SER A 98 -7.19 -3.05 11.18
N LYS A 99 -7.93 -3.96 10.55
CA LYS A 99 -7.49 -5.33 10.29
C LYS A 99 -6.26 -5.39 9.39
N GLY A 100 -6.15 -4.50 8.41
CA GLY A 100 -4.96 -4.36 7.58
C GLY A 100 -3.75 -3.93 8.39
N LEU A 101 -3.88 -2.89 9.21
CA LEU A 101 -2.79 -2.41 10.08
C LEU A 101 -2.35 -3.48 11.08
N THR A 102 -3.30 -4.20 11.68
CA THR A 102 -3.01 -5.29 12.61
C THR A 102 -2.23 -6.41 11.94
N ALA A 103 -2.60 -6.81 10.72
CA ALA A 103 -1.85 -7.80 9.95
C ALA A 103 -0.42 -7.33 9.64
N GLY A 104 -0.25 -6.06 9.25
CA GLY A 104 1.08 -5.46 9.03
C GLY A 104 1.94 -5.44 10.30
N PHE A 105 1.35 -5.12 11.44
CA PHE A 105 2.05 -5.11 12.73
C PHE A 105 2.57 -6.51 13.11
N TYR A 106 1.71 -7.54 13.02
CA TYR A 106 2.16 -8.91 13.31
C TYR A 106 3.22 -9.40 12.34
N ALA A 107 3.09 -9.07 11.04
CA ALA A 107 4.10 -9.39 10.05
C ALA A 107 5.44 -8.70 10.35
N ALA A 108 5.42 -7.43 10.78
CA ALA A 108 6.61 -6.70 11.19
C ALA A 108 7.30 -7.35 12.39
N MET A 109 6.54 -7.75 13.40
CA MET A 109 7.09 -8.43 14.59
C MET A 109 7.74 -9.76 14.24
N GLN A 110 7.06 -10.59 13.44
CA GLN A 110 7.60 -11.88 13.02
C GLN A 110 8.85 -11.72 12.16
N MET A 111 8.84 -10.79 11.19
CA MET A 111 10.01 -10.51 10.37
C MET A 111 11.15 -9.91 11.20
N GLY A 112 10.86 -9.06 12.17
CA GLY A 112 11.86 -8.51 13.10
C GLY A 112 12.58 -9.61 13.88
N LEU A 113 11.84 -10.62 14.38
CA LEU A 113 12.43 -11.77 15.04
C LEU A 113 13.29 -12.62 14.08
N LEU A 114 12.82 -12.83 12.84
CA LEU A 114 13.60 -13.55 11.83
C LEU A 114 14.90 -12.82 11.48
N VAL A 115 14.85 -11.51 11.29
CA VAL A 115 16.03 -10.69 11.02
C VAL A 115 16.98 -10.71 12.22
N TYR A 116 16.47 -10.65 13.45
CA TYR A 116 17.27 -10.73 14.66
C TYR A 116 17.99 -12.09 14.77
N CYS A 117 17.29 -13.20 14.51
CA CYS A 117 17.87 -14.54 14.64
C CYS A 117 18.83 -14.93 13.49
N PHE A 118 18.55 -14.46 12.28
CA PHE A 118 19.21 -14.94 11.06
C PHE A 118 19.92 -13.83 10.26
N GLY A 119 19.85 -12.57 10.70
CA GLY A 119 20.43 -11.45 9.98
C GLY A 119 21.91 -11.59 9.70
N ASP A 120 22.66 -12.08 10.67
CA ASP A 120 24.11 -12.33 10.54
C ASP A 120 24.41 -13.45 9.53
N PHE A 121 23.56 -14.49 9.50
CA PHE A 121 23.71 -15.60 8.54
C PHE A 121 23.55 -15.12 7.09
N PHE A 122 22.67 -14.15 6.85
CA PHE A 122 22.46 -13.56 5.53
C PHE A 122 23.33 -12.33 5.26
N ASN A 123 24.25 -11.97 6.18
CA ASN A 123 25.05 -10.75 6.11
C ASN A 123 24.21 -9.49 5.85
N LEU A 124 23.05 -9.40 6.49
CA LEU A 124 22.15 -8.24 6.34
C LEU A 124 22.73 -7.05 7.10
N SER A 125 22.88 -5.92 6.41
CA SER A 125 23.15 -4.66 7.08
C SER A 125 21.95 -4.24 7.95
N VAL A 126 22.20 -3.44 8.98
CA VAL A 126 21.12 -2.89 9.83
C VAL A 126 20.10 -2.13 8.99
N ARG A 127 20.55 -1.39 7.97
CA ARG A 127 19.69 -0.64 7.05
C ARG A 127 18.80 -1.58 6.23
N MET A 128 19.38 -2.61 5.64
CA MET A 128 18.64 -3.60 4.87
C MET A 128 17.67 -4.39 5.75
N GLY A 129 18.08 -4.80 6.95
CA GLY A 129 17.22 -5.50 7.90
C GLY A 129 15.99 -4.65 8.29
N ALA A 130 16.19 -3.39 8.63
CA ALA A 130 15.10 -2.47 8.94
C ALA A 130 14.15 -2.28 7.75
N LEU A 131 14.69 -2.13 6.54
CA LEU A 131 13.89 -1.93 5.34
C LEU A 131 13.06 -3.17 5.00
N VAL A 132 13.61 -4.37 5.13
CA VAL A 132 12.89 -5.64 4.93
C VAL A 132 11.70 -5.74 5.88
N ILE A 133 11.87 -5.40 7.17
CA ILE A 133 10.77 -5.40 8.14
C ILE A 133 9.66 -4.45 7.70
N VAL A 134 10.00 -3.23 7.28
CA VAL A 134 9.01 -2.23 6.82
C VAL A 134 8.29 -2.69 5.57
N VAL A 135 9.01 -3.23 4.57
CA VAL A 135 8.42 -3.73 3.32
C VAL A 135 7.44 -4.87 3.60
N VAL A 136 7.82 -5.83 4.43
CA VAL A 136 6.94 -6.96 4.79
C VAL A 136 5.70 -6.47 5.54
N ALA A 137 5.86 -5.55 6.50
CA ALA A 137 4.73 -4.96 7.21
C ALA A 137 3.74 -4.27 6.26
N MET A 138 4.25 -3.47 5.32
CA MET A 138 3.43 -2.79 4.31
C MET A 138 2.73 -3.79 3.39
N LEU A 139 3.45 -4.80 2.89
CA LEU A 139 2.91 -5.84 2.04
C LEU A 139 1.72 -6.53 2.69
N PHE A 140 1.88 -7.06 3.90
CA PHE A 140 0.80 -7.76 4.59
C PHE A 140 -0.38 -6.84 4.92
N SER A 141 -0.11 -5.59 5.33
CA SER A 141 -1.15 -4.59 5.57
C SER A 141 -1.98 -4.32 4.30
N GLU A 142 -1.31 -4.05 3.17
CA GLU A 142 -1.99 -3.69 1.93
C GLU A 142 -2.68 -4.89 1.27
N ILE A 143 -2.06 -6.07 1.27
CA ILE A 143 -2.72 -7.31 0.79
C ILE A 143 -4.01 -7.57 1.57
N ARG A 144 -3.96 -7.47 2.91
CA ARG A 144 -5.14 -7.68 3.74
C ARG A 144 -6.23 -6.66 3.44
N ARG A 145 -5.88 -5.39 3.27
CA ARG A 145 -6.83 -4.33 2.88
C ARG A 145 -7.46 -4.59 1.52
N ILE A 146 -6.66 -4.95 0.51
CA ILE A 146 -7.15 -5.26 -0.83
C ILE A 146 -8.11 -6.44 -0.80
N LEU A 147 -7.75 -7.52 -0.10
CA LEU A 147 -8.60 -8.71 0.01
C LEU A 147 -9.94 -8.42 0.69
N LEU A 148 -9.96 -7.57 1.73
CA LEU A 148 -11.18 -7.20 2.44
C LEU A 148 -12.04 -6.19 1.66
N ASN A 149 -11.43 -5.33 0.85
CA ASN A 149 -12.12 -4.31 0.05
C ASN A 149 -12.43 -4.78 -1.38
N ASN A 150 -12.24 -6.05 -1.71
CA ASN A 150 -12.46 -6.55 -3.06
C ASN A 150 -13.97 -6.61 -3.38
N PRO A 151 -14.49 -5.77 -4.29
CA PRO A 151 -15.90 -5.74 -4.65
C PRO A 151 -16.35 -6.99 -5.43
N TYR A 152 -15.41 -7.78 -5.95
CA TYR A 152 -15.70 -8.99 -6.74
C TYR A 152 -15.76 -10.26 -5.90
N LYS A 153 -15.62 -10.16 -4.57
CA LYS A 153 -15.57 -11.32 -3.66
C LYS A 153 -16.92 -12.05 -3.52
N ASP A 154 -18.01 -11.31 -3.69
CA ASP A 154 -19.37 -11.82 -3.43
C ASP A 154 -20.06 -12.35 -4.70
N GLY A 155 -19.34 -12.61 -5.79
CA GLY A 155 -19.85 -13.32 -6.97
C GLY A 155 -21.04 -12.66 -7.67
N LYS A 156 -21.10 -11.31 -7.67
CA LYS A 156 -22.10 -10.54 -8.43
C LYS A 156 -21.59 -10.19 -9.80
#